data_30190d2731ef352ac5a0aa51fff503d6
#
_entry.id   30190d2731ef352ac5a0aa51fff503d6
#
_cell.length_a   1.000
_cell.length_b   1.000
_cell.length_c   1.000
_cell.angle_alpha   90.00
_cell.angle_beta   90.00
_cell.angle_gamma   90.00
#
_symmetry.space_group_name_H-M   'P 1'
#
loop_
_entity.id
_entity.type
_entity.pdbx_description
1 polymer ?
#
loop_
_entity_poly.entity_id
_entity_poly.type
_entity_poly.pdbx_seq_one_letter_code
_entity_poly.pdbx_strand_id
1 'polypeptide(L)'
;MLAVPTEGFENGVSFEGYALFVFNIGPRDEVKDNVWTYVGSILTGDDNAAACDGGDVMPCATRSGKLGFAAQTGSDMPRLTVTPSGTMITGPGKTRQLGAADTVTYVYDAATKKYAEK
;
A
#
# COMPACT_ATOMS: atom_id res chain seq x y z
N MET A 1 11.03 10.43 3.88
CA MET A 1 10.46 9.39 3.00
C MET A 1 9.51 10.02 1.99
N LEU A 2 9.51 9.51 0.78
CA LEU A 2 8.61 9.94 -0.27
C LEU A 2 7.70 8.78 -0.64
N ALA A 3 6.39 9.00 -0.65
CA ALA A 3 5.41 8.05 -1.14
C ALA A 3 4.78 8.62 -2.41
N VAL A 4 5.01 7.94 -3.53
CA VAL A 4 4.53 8.38 -4.84
C VAL A 4 3.29 7.57 -5.20
N PRO A 5 2.13 8.23 -5.43
CA PRO A 5 0.92 7.52 -5.81
C PRO A 5 1.11 6.72 -7.10
N THR A 6 0.57 5.51 -7.11
CA THR A 6 0.59 4.63 -8.28
C THR A 6 -0.80 4.12 -8.57
N GLU A 7 -1.06 3.83 -9.84
CA GLU A 7 -2.32 3.28 -10.30
C GLU A 7 -2.03 2.18 -11.32
N GLY A 8 -2.92 1.19 -11.37
CA GLY A 8 -2.83 0.12 -12.34
C GLY A 8 -4.21 -0.45 -12.64
N PHE A 9 -4.28 -1.22 -13.71
CA PHE A 9 -5.51 -1.90 -14.10
C PHE A 9 -5.16 -3.24 -14.70
N GLU A 10 -5.79 -4.30 -14.20
CA GLU A 10 -5.54 -5.65 -14.67
C GLU A 10 -6.78 -6.51 -14.46
N ASN A 11 -7.20 -7.22 -15.54
CA ASN A 11 -8.33 -8.16 -15.48
C ASN A 11 -9.62 -7.55 -14.91
N GLY A 12 -9.90 -6.30 -15.25
CA GLY A 12 -11.12 -5.61 -14.79
C GLY A 12 -11.03 -5.04 -13.39
N VAL A 13 -9.85 -5.07 -12.76
CA VAL A 13 -9.64 -4.52 -11.44
C VAL A 13 -8.68 -3.35 -11.51
N SER A 14 -9.11 -2.21 -10.98
CA SER A 14 -8.24 -1.05 -10.79
C SER A 14 -7.53 -1.15 -9.46
N PHE A 15 -6.26 -0.77 -9.44
CA PHE A 15 -5.45 -0.77 -8.22
C PHE A 15 -4.91 0.60 -7.96
N GLU A 16 -4.79 0.96 -6.68
CA GLU A 16 -4.08 2.16 -6.26
C GLU A 16 -3.13 1.82 -5.12
N GLY A 17 -2.05 2.58 -5.03
CA GLY A 17 -1.06 2.36 -3.99
C GLY A 17 0.02 3.42 -4.02
N TYR A 18 1.15 3.09 -3.43
CA TYR A 18 2.30 3.98 -3.36
C TYR A 18 3.58 3.22 -3.60
N ALA A 19 4.47 3.84 -4.37
CA ALA A 19 5.87 3.44 -4.43
C ALA A 19 6.62 4.27 -3.38
N LEU A 20 7.45 3.61 -2.59
CA LEU A 20 8.11 4.22 -1.44
C LEU A 20 9.59 4.42 -1.73
N PHE A 21 10.08 5.61 -1.38
CA PHE A 21 11.48 5.99 -1.58
C PHE A 21 12.04 6.67 -0.35
N VAL A 22 13.31 6.47 -0.10
CA VAL A 22 14.05 7.24 0.88
C VAL A 22 15.22 7.92 0.20
N PHE A 23 15.55 9.12 0.67
CA PHE A 23 16.75 9.79 0.22
C PHE A 23 17.93 9.22 1.00
N ASN A 24 19.01 8.89 0.30
CA ASN A 24 20.20 8.35 0.94
C ASN A 24 20.85 9.42 1.82
N ILE A 25 20.92 9.14 3.12
CA ILE A 25 21.43 10.08 4.11
C ILE A 25 22.70 9.62 4.82
N GLY A 26 23.23 8.46 4.45
CA GLY A 26 24.46 7.95 5.03
C GLY A 26 25.68 8.74 4.58
N PRO A 27 26.88 8.38 5.09
CA PRO A 27 28.13 8.93 4.59
C PRO A 27 28.21 8.77 3.07
N ARG A 28 28.54 9.85 2.39
CA ARG A 28 28.54 9.86 0.92
C ARG A 28 29.86 10.39 0.41
N ASP A 29 30.51 9.59 -0.37
CA ASP A 29 31.78 9.94 -1.01
C ASP A 29 31.58 10.34 -2.46
N GLU A 30 30.43 10.02 -3.04
CA GLU A 30 30.16 10.20 -4.45
C GLU A 30 28.77 10.78 -4.69
N VAL A 31 28.62 11.43 -5.84
CA VAL A 31 27.34 12.05 -6.24
C VAL A 31 26.21 11.03 -6.33
N LYS A 32 26.48 9.80 -6.72
CA LYS A 32 25.48 8.74 -6.80
C LYS A 32 24.79 8.44 -5.49
N ASP A 33 25.42 8.78 -4.36
CA ASP A 33 24.84 8.57 -3.06
C ASP A 33 23.74 9.60 -2.73
N ASN A 34 23.60 10.64 -3.55
CA ASN A 34 22.56 11.67 -3.39
C ASN A 34 21.35 11.35 -4.25
N VAL A 35 20.78 10.15 -4.08
CA VAL A 35 19.63 9.70 -4.87
C VAL A 35 18.56 9.12 -3.97
N TRP A 36 17.35 9.08 -4.50
CA TRP A 36 16.24 8.39 -3.87
C TRP A 36 16.37 6.88 -4.09
N THR A 37 16.25 6.13 -3.02
CA THR A 37 16.31 4.66 -3.07
C THR A 37 14.91 4.09 -2.91
N TYR A 38 14.52 3.24 -3.85
CA TYR A 38 13.23 2.53 -3.79
C TYR A 38 13.26 1.50 -2.65
N VAL A 39 12.25 1.57 -1.78
CA VAL A 39 12.14 0.70 -0.61
C VAL A 39 10.84 -0.10 -0.58
N GLY A 40 10.21 -0.28 -1.72
CA GLY A 40 9.04 -1.13 -1.85
C GLY A 40 7.80 -0.37 -2.29
N SER A 41 6.74 -1.14 -2.48
CA SER A 41 5.43 -0.62 -2.84
C SER A 41 4.38 -1.19 -1.90
N ILE A 42 3.34 -0.41 -1.65
CA ILE A 42 2.19 -0.87 -0.89
C ILE A 42 0.92 -0.63 -1.69
N LEU A 43 0.01 -1.57 -1.60
CA LEU A 43 -1.32 -1.46 -2.20
C LEU A 43 -2.26 -0.88 -1.16
N THR A 44 -3.01 0.16 -1.53
CA THR A 44 -3.95 0.79 -0.61
C THR A 44 -5.40 0.58 -1.01
N GLY A 45 -5.67 0.32 -2.28
CA GLY A 45 -7.05 0.14 -2.70
C GLY A 45 -7.20 -0.63 -4.00
N ASP A 46 -8.42 -1.06 -4.24
CA ASP A 46 -8.80 -1.71 -5.48
C ASP A 46 -10.29 -1.51 -5.75
N ASP A 47 -10.68 -1.73 -7.02
CA ASP A 47 -12.05 -1.57 -7.47
C ASP A 47 -12.28 -2.54 -8.62
N ASN A 48 -13.25 -3.44 -8.47
CA ASN A 48 -13.58 -4.43 -9.49
C ASN A 48 -14.79 -4.05 -10.34
N ALA A 49 -15.17 -2.78 -10.40
CA ALA A 49 -16.37 -2.33 -11.07
C ALA A 49 -16.47 -2.82 -12.53
N ALA A 50 -15.35 -2.86 -13.26
CA ALA A 50 -15.33 -3.32 -14.63
C ALA A 50 -15.45 -4.84 -14.76
N ALA A 51 -15.11 -5.61 -13.72
CA ALA A 51 -15.14 -7.07 -13.74
C ALA A 51 -16.42 -7.65 -13.14
N CYS A 52 -17.08 -6.94 -12.23
CA CYS A 52 -18.21 -7.48 -11.48
C CYS A 52 -19.55 -7.46 -12.24
N ASP A 53 -19.63 -6.71 -13.34
CA ASP A 53 -20.83 -6.59 -14.18
C ASP A 53 -22.09 -6.27 -13.36
N GLY A 54 -22.02 -5.17 -12.57
CA GLY A 54 -23.14 -4.75 -11.73
C GLY A 54 -23.51 -5.75 -10.63
N GLY A 55 -22.63 -6.71 -10.34
CA GLY A 55 -22.88 -7.77 -9.38
C GLY A 55 -23.29 -9.10 -9.98
N ASP A 56 -23.45 -9.19 -11.30
CA ASP A 56 -23.90 -10.42 -11.96
C ASP A 56 -22.81 -11.49 -12.02
N VAL A 57 -21.55 -11.09 -12.13
CA VAL A 57 -20.41 -12.02 -12.20
C VAL A 57 -19.89 -12.33 -10.80
N MET A 58 -19.74 -11.28 -9.99
CA MET A 58 -19.28 -11.36 -8.61
C MET A 58 -19.76 -10.11 -7.89
N PRO A 59 -19.75 -10.07 -6.55
CA PRO A 59 -20.08 -8.83 -5.85
C PRO A 59 -19.16 -7.71 -6.29
N CYS A 60 -19.72 -6.53 -6.50
CA CYS A 60 -18.91 -5.34 -6.73
C CYS A 60 -18.34 -4.86 -5.41
N ALA A 61 -17.04 -4.65 -5.36
CA ALA A 61 -16.36 -4.19 -4.15
C ALA A 61 -15.34 -3.12 -4.50
N THR A 62 -15.33 -2.07 -3.71
CA THR A 62 -14.42 -0.96 -3.83
C THR A 62 -13.76 -0.71 -2.50
N ARG A 63 -12.45 -0.65 -2.50
CA ARG A 63 -11.65 -0.41 -1.30
C ARG A 63 -10.69 0.72 -1.56
N SER A 64 -10.56 1.63 -0.60
CA SER A 64 -9.52 2.64 -0.59
C SER A 64 -8.84 2.64 0.77
N GLY A 65 -7.62 3.18 0.83
CA GLY A 65 -6.86 3.18 2.06
C GLY A 65 -6.21 4.52 2.32
N LYS A 66 -6.21 4.90 3.59
CA LYS A 66 -5.52 6.10 4.04
C LYS A 66 -4.15 5.69 4.56
N LEU A 67 -3.11 6.26 3.94
CA LEU A 67 -1.72 6.04 4.35
C LEU A 67 -1.38 6.93 5.53
N GLY A 68 -0.80 6.34 6.57
CA GLY A 68 -0.30 7.04 7.74
C GLY A 68 1.15 6.68 8.00
N PHE A 69 1.86 7.60 8.64
CA PHE A 69 3.26 7.45 9.04
C PHE A 69 3.36 7.64 10.53
N ALA A 70 4.17 6.81 11.19
CA ALA A 70 4.46 6.95 12.60
C ALA A 70 5.94 6.70 12.84
N ALA A 71 6.56 7.53 13.67
CA ALA A 71 7.94 7.33 14.07
C ALA A 71 8.05 6.01 14.83
N GLN A 72 9.16 5.31 14.61
CA GLN A 72 9.44 4.05 15.27
C GLN A 72 10.69 4.19 16.11
N THR A 73 10.59 3.85 17.40
CA THR A 73 11.71 3.94 18.33
C THR A 73 12.87 3.05 17.87
N GLY A 74 14.06 3.63 17.83
CA GLY A 74 15.25 2.88 17.44
C GLY A 74 15.43 2.66 15.95
N SER A 75 14.63 3.33 15.12
CA SER A 75 14.73 3.22 13.67
C SER A 75 14.53 4.58 13.02
N ASP A 76 15.31 4.86 11.97
CA ASP A 76 15.13 6.04 11.13
C ASP A 76 13.99 5.87 10.14
N MET A 77 13.49 4.64 9.98
CA MET A 77 12.44 4.31 9.02
C MET A 77 11.08 4.32 9.74
N PRO A 78 10.13 5.12 9.28
CA PRO A 78 8.82 5.17 9.93
C PRO A 78 8.05 3.87 9.73
N ARG A 79 7.14 3.60 10.67
CA ARG A 79 6.10 2.59 10.48
C ARG A 79 5.02 3.18 9.58
N LEU A 80 4.55 2.39 8.64
CA LEU A 80 3.47 2.80 7.76
C LEU A 80 2.21 2.04 8.10
N THR A 81 1.07 2.73 8.02
CA THR A 81 -0.23 2.09 8.22
C THR A 81 -1.13 2.43 7.04
N VAL A 82 -1.97 1.47 6.67
CA VAL A 82 -3.02 1.68 5.68
C VAL A 82 -4.34 1.33 6.37
N THR A 83 -5.16 2.34 6.57
CA THR A 83 -6.50 2.16 7.16
C THR A 83 -7.50 2.09 6.03
N PRO A 84 -8.10 0.91 5.78
CA PRO A 84 -9.00 0.75 4.66
C PRO A 84 -10.41 1.24 4.95
N SER A 85 -11.11 1.58 3.88
CA SER A 85 -12.54 1.84 3.89
C SER A 85 -13.16 1.22 2.64
N GLY A 86 -14.47 1.06 2.64
CA GLY A 86 -15.19 0.44 1.54
C GLY A 86 -15.56 -0.99 1.85
N THR A 87 -15.49 -1.87 0.84
CA THR A 87 -15.95 -3.25 0.96
C THR A 87 -14.92 -4.22 0.43
N MET A 88 -14.99 -5.45 0.90
CA MET A 88 -14.23 -6.57 0.35
C MET A 88 -15.13 -7.79 0.20
N ILE A 89 -14.80 -8.65 -0.76
CA ILE A 89 -15.49 -9.91 -0.97
C ILE A 89 -15.00 -10.92 0.06
N THR A 90 -15.94 -11.54 0.78
CA THR A 90 -15.62 -12.54 1.81
C THR A 90 -15.98 -13.96 1.40
N GLY A 91 -16.70 -14.11 0.30
CA GLY A 91 -17.12 -15.41 -0.24
C GLY A 91 -18.09 -15.21 -1.38
N PRO A 92 -18.58 -16.29 -2.00
CA PRO A 92 -19.54 -16.19 -3.11
C PRO A 92 -20.78 -15.39 -2.71
N GLY A 93 -21.02 -14.28 -3.43
CA GLY A 93 -22.15 -13.40 -3.17
C GLY A 93 -22.11 -12.64 -1.85
N LYS A 94 -20.96 -12.60 -1.18
CA LYS A 94 -20.85 -11.99 0.15
C LYS A 94 -19.77 -10.92 0.17
N THR A 95 -20.07 -9.81 0.84
CA THR A 95 -19.11 -8.73 1.09
C THR A 95 -19.21 -8.31 2.55
N ARG A 96 -18.16 -7.62 3.04
CA ARG A 96 -18.21 -6.95 4.33
C ARG A 96 -17.63 -5.55 4.24
N GLN A 97 -18.03 -4.69 5.16
CA GLN A 97 -17.47 -3.36 5.30
C GLN A 97 -16.08 -3.44 5.94
N LEU A 98 -15.17 -2.60 5.43
CA LEU A 98 -13.85 -2.43 6.00
C LEU A 98 -13.84 -1.23 6.94
N GLY A 99 -12.96 -1.26 7.93
CA GLY A 99 -12.84 -0.19 8.89
C GLY A 99 -11.51 -0.20 9.61
N ALA A 100 -11.41 0.57 10.69
CA ALA A 100 -10.16 0.76 11.43
C ALA A 100 -9.55 -0.56 11.95
N ALA A 101 -10.39 -1.55 12.26
CA ALA A 101 -9.93 -2.86 12.71
C ALA A 101 -9.16 -3.62 11.62
N ASP A 102 -9.30 -3.22 10.36
CA ASP A 102 -8.63 -3.84 9.21
C ASP A 102 -7.34 -3.12 8.84
N THR A 103 -6.85 -2.20 9.66
CA THR A 103 -5.63 -1.47 9.42
C THR A 103 -4.45 -2.42 9.27
N VAL A 104 -3.69 -2.24 8.19
CA VAL A 104 -2.49 -3.01 7.91
C VAL A 104 -1.28 -2.17 8.25
N THR A 105 -0.30 -2.78 8.90
CA THR A 105 0.94 -2.13 9.28
C THR A 105 2.08 -2.68 8.44
N TYR A 106 2.93 -1.78 7.97
CA TYR A 106 4.13 -2.12 7.21
C TYR A 106 5.35 -1.60 7.95
N VAL A 107 6.39 -2.41 8.01
CA VAL A 107 7.66 -2.05 8.62
C VAL A 107 8.78 -2.30 7.62
N TYR A 108 9.86 -1.52 7.77
CA TYR A 108 11.03 -1.71 6.93
C TYR A 108 11.77 -2.97 7.37
N ASP A 109 12.03 -3.85 6.42
CA ASP A 109 12.82 -5.06 6.63
C ASP A 109 14.24 -4.81 6.12
N ALA A 110 15.19 -4.75 7.03
CA ALA A 110 16.59 -4.49 6.70
C ALA A 110 17.23 -5.62 5.87
N ALA A 111 16.72 -6.84 5.98
CA ALA A 111 17.25 -7.97 5.23
C ALA A 111 16.91 -7.86 3.75
N THR A 112 15.69 -7.48 3.41
CA THR A 112 15.24 -7.30 2.03
C THR A 112 15.42 -5.87 1.52
N LYS A 113 15.64 -4.92 2.44
CA LYS A 113 15.70 -3.48 2.17
C LYS A 113 14.42 -2.95 1.56
N LYS A 114 13.30 -3.52 1.97
CA LYS A 114 11.95 -3.17 1.51
C LYS A 114 11.00 -3.14 2.68
N TYR A 115 9.92 -2.39 2.51
CA TYR A 115 8.80 -2.47 3.44
C TYR A 115 8.03 -3.77 3.25
N ALA A 116 7.62 -4.36 4.35
CA ALA A 116 6.84 -5.59 4.35
C ALA A 116 5.72 -5.50 5.38
N GLU A 117 4.63 -6.19 5.11
CA GLU A 117 3.52 -6.31 6.04
C GLU A 117 3.97 -7.02 7.30
N LYS A 118 3.59 -6.42 8.42
CA LYS A 118 3.95 -6.96 9.72
C LYS A 118 2.97 -8.06 10.15
#